data_f48eb247f302d3d18b903469231bdd55
#
_entry.id   f48eb247f302d3d18b903469231bdd55
#
_cell.length_a   1.000
_cell.length_b   1.000
_cell.length_c   1.000
_cell.angle_alpha   90.00
_cell.angle_beta   90.00
_cell.angle_gamma   90.00
#
_symmetry.space_group_name_H-M   'P 1'
#
loop_
_entity.id
_entity.type
_entity.pdbx_description
1 polymer ?
#
loop_
_entity_poly.entity_id
_entity_poly.type
_entity_poly.pdbx_seq_one_letter_code
_entity_poly.pdbx_strand_id
1 'polypeptide(L)'
;MSVDNHLTTDDLIVLARDERRSTARSSGMLSFGLLDVLAVVFAFIPLYGVDDGSFVRMANLADYGASVDFGASFAVMAAAVVSLMFVGAVEIVLAAAGSRRAARIVALVGFAVQALAVVLFASTMQPYATTLMFVLLLAKVVVGYRILRS
;
A
#
# COMPACT_ATOMS: atom_id res chain seq x y z
N MET A 1 -27.39 -25.37 39.37
CA MET A 1 -27.80 -23.99 39.11
C MET A 1 -27.43 -23.72 37.66
N SER A 2 -28.39 -23.97 36.74
CA SER A 2 -28.19 -23.85 35.28
C SER A 2 -28.41 -22.38 34.94
N VAL A 3 -27.34 -21.70 34.52
CA VAL A 3 -27.44 -20.35 33.95
C VAL A 3 -27.80 -20.55 32.50
N ASP A 4 -29.08 -20.58 32.18
CA ASP A 4 -29.55 -20.51 30.80
C ASP A 4 -29.26 -19.10 30.27
N ASN A 5 -28.13 -18.97 29.61
CA ASN A 5 -27.77 -17.79 28.83
C ASN A 5 -28.64 -17.77 27.57
N HIS A 6 -29.91 -17.38 27.69
CA HIS A 6 -30.75 -17.08 26.54
C HIS A 6 -30.28 -15.76 25.93
N LEU A 7 -29.36 -15.86 24.95
CA LEU A 7 -29.05 -14.73 24.08
C LEU A 7 -30.37 -14.27 23.42
N THR A 8 -30.72 -13.02 23.64
CA THR A 8 -31.90 -12.43 23.00
C THR A 8 -31.64 -12.21 21.50
N THR A 9 -32.70 -12.12 20.71
CA THR A 9 -32.57 -11.82 19.29
C THR A 9 -31.82 -10.51 19.07
N ASP A 10 -31.98 -9.55 19.98
CA ASP A 10 -31.27 -8.27 19.92
C ASP A 10 -29.77 -8.44 20.19
N ASP A 11 -29.36 -9.30 21.10
CA ASP A 11 -27.96 -9.61 21.38
C ASP A 11 -27.30 -10.27 20.16
N LEU A 12 -28.02 -11.17 19.48
CA LEU A 12 -27.53 -11.81 18.25
C LEU A 12 -27.35 -10.80 17.09
N ILE A 13 -28.27 -9.83 16.97
CA ILE A 13 -28.15 -8.77 15.96
C ILE A 13 -26.97 -7.86 16.24
N VAL A 14 -26.74 -7.51 17.50
CA VAL A 14 -25.58 -6.69 17.90
C VAL A 14 -24.28 -7.43 17.65
N LEU A 15 -24.18 -8.69 18.04
CA LEU A 15 -23.00 -9.54 17.79
C LEU A 15 -22.71 -9.68 16.29
N ALA A 16 -23.73 -9.97 15.48
CA ALA A 16 -23.58 -10.09 14.01
C ALA A 16 -23.13 -8.78 13.36
N ARG A 17 -23.61 -7.64 13.89
CA ARG A 17 -23.20 -6.31 13.40
C ARG A 17 -21.76 -5.99 13.77
N ASP A 18 -21.34 -6.32 14.98
CA ASP A 18 -19.97 -6.11 15.45
C ASP A 18 -18.98 -7.03 14.73
N GLU A 19 -19.36 -8.26 14.44
CA GLU A 19 -18.55 -9.19 13.66
C GLU A 19 -18.37 -8.70 12.22
N ARG A 20 -19.43 -8.24 11.56
CA ARG A 20 -19.36 -7.64 10.22
C ARG A 20 -18.44 -6.41 10.18
N ARG A 21 -18.54 -5.52 11.17
CA ARG A 21 -17.68 -4.35 11.29
C ARG A 21 -16.22 -4.74 11.52
N SER A 22 -15.98 -5.73 12.36
CA SER A 22 -14.63 -6.26 12.63
C SER A 22 -14.01 -6.84 11.36
N THR A 23 -14.75 -7.66 10.62
CA THR A 23 -14.30 -8.28 9.37
C THR A 23 -14.05 -7.25 8.29
N ALA A 24 -14.94 -6.28 8.10
CA ALA A 24 -14.77 -5.20 7.10
C ALA A 24 -13.51 -4.36 7.37
N ARG A 25 -13.23 -4.06 8.64
CA ARG A 25 -12.02 -3.31 9.04
C ARG A 25 -10.75 -4.12 8.86
N SER A 26 -10.77 -5.40 9.22
CA SER A 26 -9.62 -6.29 9.02
C SER A 26 -9.30 -6.46 7.54
N SER A 27 -10.30 -6.72 6.70
CA SER A 27 -10.15 -6.78 5.24
C SER A 27 -9.60 -5.47 4.66
N GLY A 28 -10.08 -4.33 5.17
CA GLY A 28 -9.58 -3.03 4.73
C GLY A 28 -8.10 -2.82 5.05
N MET A 29 -7.66 -3.18 6.25
CA MET A 29 -6.24 -3.08 6.64
C MET A 29 -5.34 -4.02 5.81
N LEU A 30 -5.81 -5.25 5.53
CA LEU A 30 -5.12 -6.16 4.62
C LEU A 30 -5.00 -5.58 3.20
N SER A 31 -6.05 -4.91 2.73
CA SER A 31 -6.03 -4.25 1.41
C SER A 31 -5.02 -3.11 1.35
N PHE A 32 -4.80 -2.36 2.43
CA PHE A 32 -3.75 -1.34 2.50
C PHE A 32 -2.36 -1.96 2.31
N GLY A 33 -2.02 -2.96 3.10
CA GLY A 33 -0.74 -3.64 3.00
C GLY A 33 -0.52 -4.30 1.63
N LEU A 34 -1.59 -4.87 1.04
CA LEU A 34 -1.52 -5.46 -0.29
C LEU A 34 -1.21 -4.41 -1.38
N LEU A 35 -1.80 -3.21 -1.28
CA LEU A 35 -1.53 -2.11 -2.21
C LEU A 35 -0.07 -1.63 -2.12
N ASP A 36 0.54 -1.65 -0.92
CA ASP A 36 1.95 -1.31 -0.75
C ASP A 36 2.87 -2.38 -1.32
N VAL A 37 2.56 -3.66 -1.07
CA VAL A 37 3.32 -4.77 -1.65
C VAL A 37 3.21 -4.76 -3.18
N LEU A 38 2.06 -4.36 -3.72
CA LEU A 38 1.88 -4.24 -5.17
C LEU A 38 2.86 -3.24 -5.82
N ALA A 39 3.34 -2.25 -5.07
CA ALA A 39 4.35 -1.31 -5.56
C ALA A 39 5.67 -2.01 -5.95
N VAL A 40 5.97 -3.20 -5.41
CA VAL A 40 7.13 -4.02 -5.81
C VAL A 40 7.06 -4.40 -7.29
N VAL A 41 5.87 -4.62 -7.82
CA VAL A 41 5.66 -4.96 -9.23
C VAL A 41 6.26 -3.88 -10.14
N PHE A 42 6.31 -2.63 -9.69
CA PHE A 42 6.90 -1.51 -10.45
C PHE A 42 8.42 -1.64 -10.66
N ALA A 43 9.11 -2.45 -9.84
CA ALA A 43 10.51 -2.75 -10.08
C ALA A 43 10.74 -3.62 -11.33
N PHE A 44 9.74 -4.42 -11.70
CA PHE A 44 9.83 -5.41 -12.78
C PHE A 44 9.17 -4.98 -14.08
N ILE A 45 8.20 -4.08 -14.03
CA ILE A 45 7.51 -3.57 -15.21
C ILE A 45 8.35 -2.47 -15.87
N PRO A 46 8.41 -2.39 -17.21
CA PRO A 46 9.14 -1.34 -17.92
C PRO A 46 8.40 0.01 -17.85
N LEU A 47 8.57 0.72 -16.74
CA LEU A 47 7.92 2.00 -16.45
C LEU A 47 8.89 3.19 -16.46
N TYR A 48 10.19 2.90 -16.57
CA TYR A 48 11.24 3.90 -16.44
C TYR A 48 11.78 4.28 -17.82
N GLY A 49 11.74 5.57 -18.13
CA GLY A 49 12.28 6.09 -19.38
C GLY A 49 13.80 6.17 -19.31
N VAL A 50 14.47 5.56 -20.28
CA VAL A 50 15.91 5.67 -20.51
C VAL A 50 16.11 6.41 -21.83
N ASP A 51 16.87 7.50 -21.80
CA ASP A 51 17.21 8.26 -23.00
C ASP A 51 18.42 7.61 -23.69
N ASP A 52 18.20 7.09 -24.91
CA ASP A 52 19.25 6.53 -25.78
C ASP A 52 19.71 7.55 -26.82
N GLY A 53 19.43 8.83 -26.61
CA GLY A 53 19.88 9.95 -27.49
C GLY A 53 18.98 10.22 -28.69
N SER A 54 18.32 9.23 -29.27
CA SER A 54 17.40 9.40 -30.41
C SER A 54 15.94 9.07 -30.03
N PHE A 55 15.73 8.28 -29.02
CA PHE A 55 14.42 7.90 -28.51
C PHE A 55 14.48 7.54 -27.02
N VAL A 56 13.33 7.59 -26.36
CA VAL A 56 13.19 7.14 -24.97
C VAL A 56 12.73 5.68 -24.97
N ARG A 57 13.59 4.81 -24.45
CA ARG A 57 13.27 3.39 -24.26
C ARG A 57 12.65 3.17 -22.89
N MET A 58 11.63 2.34 -22.83
CA MET A 58 11.05 1.92 -21.54
C MET A 58 11.86 0.76 -20.97
N ALA A 59 12.23 0.88 -19.70
CA ALA A 59 13.06 -0.07 -18.96
C ALA A 59 12.42 -0.45 -17.62
N ASN A 60 12.79 -1.58 -17.06
CA ASN A 60 12.50 -1.90 -15.67
C ASN A 60 13.45 -1.12 -14.74
N LEU A 61 13.23 -1.19 -13.42
CA LEU A 61 14.03 -0.44 -12.46
C LEU A 61 15.51 -0.81 -12.49
N ALA A 62 15.85 -2.10 -12.69
CA ALA A 62 17.24 -2.55 -12.72
C ALA A 62 17.98 -2.06 -13.97
N ASP A 63 17.33 -2.16 -15.13
CA ASP A 63 17.89 -1.68 -16.40
C ASP A 63 18.04 -0.14 -16.40
N TYR A 64 17.07 0.57 -15.78
CA TYR A 64 17.18 2.00 -15.54
C TYR A 64 18.39 2.30 -14.64
N GLY A 65 18.57 1.56 -13.54
CA GLY A 65 19.71 1.70 -12.64
C GLY A 65 21.04 1.55 -13.38
N ALA A 66 21.17 0.54 -14.23
CA ALA A 66 22.36 0.31 -15.04
C ALA A 66 22.62 1.46 -16.04
N SER A 67 21.55 2.06 -16.60
CA SER A 67 21.70 3.19 -17.55
C SER A 67 22.15 4.50 -16.90
N VAL A 68 21.93 4.67 -15.60
CA VAL A 68 22.32 5.85 -14.81
C VAL A 68 23.44 5.54 -13.81
N ASP A 69 24.24 4.50 -14.09
CA ASP A 69 25.35 4.03 -13.22
C ASP A 69 24.95 3.87 -11.74
N PHE A 70 23.74 3.40 -11.49
CA PHE A 70 23.17 3.26 -10.13
C PHE A 70 23.25 4.55 -9.30
N GLY A 71 23.09 5.70 -9.96
CA GLY A 71 23.19 7.02 -9.34
C GLY A 71 22.08 7.35 -8.36
N ALA A 72 22.07 8.59 -7.86
CA ALA A 72 21.16 9.04 -6.82
C ALA A 72 19.68 8.87 -7.16
N SER A 73 19.29 9.10 -8.43
CA SER A 73 17.90 8.93 -8.88
C SER A 73 17.43 7.48 -8.76
N PHE A 74 18.26 6.52 -9.16
CA PHE A 74 17.99 5.09 -8.96
C PHE A 74 17.88 4.74 -7.47
N ALA A 75 18.85 5.18 -6.65
CA ALA A 75 18.86 4.88 -5.22
C ALA A 75 17.59 5.37 -4.52
N VAL A 76 17.12 6.57 -4.86
CA VAL A 76 15.87 7.14 -4.30
C VAL A 76 14.66 6.33 -4.70
N MET A 77 14.53 5.96 -5.98
CA MET A 77 13.40 5.16 -6.46
C MET A 77 13.41 3.74 -5.87
N ALA A 78 14.56 3.09 -5.86
CA ALA A 78 14.71 1.77 -5.26
C ALA A 78 14.39 1.79 -3.75
N ALA A 79 14.90 2.78 -3.03
CA ALA A 79 14.58 2.96 -1.62
C ALA A 79 13.08 3.18 -1.38
N ALA A 80 12.39 3.96 -2.22
CA ALA A 80 10.96 4.17 -2.11
C ALA A 80 10.18 2.85 -2.32
N VAL A 81 10.51 2.06 -3.35
CA VAL A 81 9.85 0.77 -3.62
C VAL A 81 10.10 -0.22 -2.49
N VAL A 82 11.35 -0.34 -2.01
CA VAL A 82 11.70 -1.24 -0.90
C VAL A 82 11.00 -0.82 0.40
N SER A 83 10.94 0.48 0.67
CA SER A 83 10.26 1.00 1.86
C SER A 83 8.77 0.67 1.83
N LEU A 84 8.08 0.83 0.70
CA LEU A 84 6.67 0.48 0.54
C LEU A 84 6.45 -1.02 0.70
N MET A 85 7.31 -1.86 0.13
CA MET A 85 7.25 -3.30 0.32
C MET A 85 7.33 -3.68 1.81
N PHE A 86 8.29 -3.10 2.52
CA PHE A 86 8.50 -3.39 3.93
C PHE A 86 7.31 -2.93 4.78
N VAL A 87 6.84 -1.70 4.57
CA VAL A 87 5.66 -1.16 5.26
C VAL A 87 4.43 -2.02 4.99
N GLY A 88 4.18 -2.39 3.73
CA GLY A 88 3.05 -3.24 3.35
C GLY A 88 3.11 -4.63 3.99
N ALA A 89 4.30 -5.25 4.05
CA ALA A 89 4.48 -6.52 4.73
C ALA A 89 4.16 -6.42 6.24
N VAL A 90 4.65 -5.35 6.90
CA VAL A 90 4.35 -5.09 8.32
C VAL A 90 2.86 -4.84 8.53
N GLU A 91 2.19 -4.10 7.65
CA GLU A 91 0.74 -3.88 7.70
C GLU A 91 -0.05 -5.20 7.65
N ILE A 92 0.31 -6.09 6.71
CA ILE A 92 -0.33 -7.40 6.57
C ILE A 92 -0.15 -8.24 7.84
N VAL A 93 1.07 -8.30 8.37
CA VAL A 93 1.37 -9.05 9.60
C VAL A 93 0.59 -8.51 10.80
N LEU A 94 0.56 -7.19 10.98
CA LEU A 94 -0.17 -6.56 12.08
C LEU A 94 -1.69 -6.72 11.96
N ALA A 95 -2.22 -6.66 10.74
CA ALA A 95 -3.63 -6.91 10.46
C ALA A 95 -4.00 -8.38 10.79
N ALA A 96 -3.15 -9.34 10.39
CA ALA A 96 -3.32 -10.76 10.69
C ALA A 96 -3.20 -11.06 12.18
N ALA A 97 -2.28 -10.37 12.90
CA ALA A 97 -2.09 -10.49 14.34
C ALA A 97 -3.20 -9.80 15.17
N GLY A 98 -4.17 -9.12 14.54
CA GLY A 98 -5.26 -8.43 15.22
C GLY A 98 -4.86 -7.15 15.97
N SER A 99 -3.64 -6.67 15.80
CA SER A 99 -3.11 -5.46 16.46
C SER A 99 -3.63 -4.17 15.81
N ARG A 100 -4.88 -3.82 16.09
CA ARG A 100 -5.61 -2.72 15.43
C ARG A 100 -4.93 -1.34 15.55
N ARG A 101 -4.36 -1.04 16.74
CA ARG A 101 -3.70 0.25 16.98
C ARG A 101 -2.41 0.38 16.20
N ALA A 102 -1.57 -0.65 16.26
CA ALA A 102 -0.30 -0.68 15.53
C ALA A 102 -0.53 -0.67 14.01
N ALA A 103 -1.45 -1.49 13.50
CA ALA A 103 -1.80 -1.52 12.09
C ALA A 103 -2.27 -0.15 11.56
N ARG A 104 -3.07 0.60 12.34
CA ARG A 104 -3.49 1.96 11.95
C ARG A 104 -2.33 2.93 11.86
N ILE A 105 -1.39 2.88 12.82
CA ILE A 105 -0.21 3.77 12.82
C ILE A 105 0.65 3.45 11.60
N VAL A 106 0.91 2.17 11.33
CA VAL A 106 1.72 1.73 10.19
C VAL A 106 1.04 2.10 8.86
N ALA A 107 -0.30 1.97 8.76
CA ALA A 107 -1.06 2.40 7.58
C ALA A 107 -0.93 3.90 7.30
N LEU A 108 -0.94 4.74 8.35
CA LEU A 108 -0.69 6.19 8.20
C LEU A 108 0.74 6.48 7.73
N VAL A 109 1.72 5.76 8.29
CA VAL A 109 3.12 5.86 7.85
C VAL A 109 3.26 5.41 6.39
N GLY A 110 2.66 4.28 6.01
CA GLY A 110 2.64 3.78 4.63
C GLY A 110 2.02 4.78 3.66
N PHE A 111 0.92 5.42 4.05
CA PHE A 111 0.29 6.47 3.25
C PHE A 111 1.23 7.67 3.05
N ALA A 112 1.92 8.12 4.10
CA ALA A 112 2.87 9.23 4.02
C ALA A 112 4.09 8.86 3.16
N VAL A 113 4.64 7.65 3.32
CA VAL A 113 5.75 7.15 2.50
C VAL A 113 5.35 7.07 1.04
N GLN A 114 4.14 6.59 0.73
CA GLN A 114 3.67 6.52 -0.64
C GLN A 114 3.41 7.90 -1.26
N ALA A 115 2.87 8.85 -0.50
CA ALA A 115 2.71 10.23 -0.97
C ALA A 115 4.08 10.87 -1.28
N LEU A 116 5.07 10.64 -0.42
CA LEU A 116 6.44 11.07 -0.66
C LEU A 116 7.04 10.39 -1.90
N ALA A 117 6.81 9.08 -2.08
CA ALA A 117 7.26 8.35 -3.26
C ALA A 117 6.70 8.95 -4.55
N VAL A 118 5.41 9.33 -4.59
CA VAL A 118 4.81 10.02 -5.76
C VAL A 118 5.58 11.30 -6.10
N VAL A 119 5.90 12.12 -5.11
CA VAL A 119 6.67 13.37 -5.30
C VAL A 119 8.08 13.07 -5.81
N LEU A 120 8.75 12.07 -5.25
CA LEU A 120 10.10 11.67 -5.65
C LEU A 120 10.12 11.14 -7.09
N PHE A 121 9.17 10.27 -7.47
CA PHE A 121 9.07 9.76 -8.84
C PHE A 121 8.73 10.88 -9.83
N ALA A 122 7.90 11.84 -9.45
CA ALA A 122 7.60 13.01 -10.27
C ALA A 122 8.85 13.89 -10.48
N SER A 123 9.66 14.08 -9.44
CA SER A 123 10.89 14.87 -9.52
C SER A 123 11.98 14.24 -10.39
N THR A 124 11.94 12.93 -10.58
CA THR A 124 12.86 12.19 -11.45
C THR A 124 12.37 12.07 -12.90
N MET A 125 11.30 12.78 -13.24
CA MET A 125 10.69 12.80 -14.59
C MET A 125 10.29 11.41 -15.13
N GLN A 126 9.79 10.55 -14.25
CA GLN A 126 9.30 9.21 -14.60
C GLN A 126 7.75 9.18 -14.62
N PRO A 127 7.09 9.68 -15.69
CA PRO A 127 5.65 9.94 -15.70
C PRO A 127 4.80 8.68 -15.52
N TYR A 128 5.20 7.56 -16.09
CA TYR A 128 4.43 6.31 -16.00
C TYR A 128 4.47 5.72 -14.59
N ALA A 129 5.67 5.66 -13.99
CA ALA A 129 5.84 5.19 -12.62
C ALA A 129 5.12 6.12 -11.62
N THR A 130 5.23 7.45 -11.82
CA THR A 130 4.51 8.45 -11.03
C THR A 130 2.99 8.26 -11.11
N THR A 131 2.45 8.09 -12.31
CA THR A 131 1.01 7.91 -12.53
C THR A 131 0.50 6.65 -11.81
N LEU A 132 1.22 5.54 -11.93
CA LEU A 132 0.82 4.29 -11.27
C LEU A 132 0.92 4.38 -9.74
N MET A 133 1.98 5.00 -9.20
CA MET A 133 2.08 5.26 -7.76
C MET A 133 0.93 6.14 -7.27
N PHE A 134 0.55 7.15 -8.05
CA PHE A 134 -0.58 8.01 -7.72
C PHE A 134 -1.92 7.27 -7.75
N VAL A 135 -2.13 6.38 -8.73
CA VAL A 135 -3.33 5.53 -8.79
C VAL A 135 -3.42 4.62 -7.57
N LEU A 136 -2.31 4.01 -7.13
CA LEU A 136 -2.30 3.21 -5.90
C LEU A 136 -2.60 4.07 -4.66
N LEU A 137 -2.11 5.30 -4.61
CA LEU A 137 -2.42 6.24 -3.52
C LEU A 137 -3.92 6.55 -3.48
N LEU A 138 -4.53 6.82 -4.64
CA LEU A 138 -5.98 7.03 -4.75
C LEU A 138 -6.78 5.79 -4.33
N ALA A 139 -6.33 4.60 -4.72
CA ALA A 139 -6.95 3.35 -4.28
C ALA A 139 -6.94 3.22 -2.76
N LYS A 140 -5.84 3.58 -2.09
CA LYS A 140 -5.76 3.63 -0.63
C LYS A 140 -6.74 4.63 -0.01
N VAL A 141 -6.89 5.82 -0.60
CA VAL A 141 -7.87 6.81 -0.13
C VAL A 141 -9.28 6.22 -0.19
N VAL A 142 -9.64 5.55 -1.29
CA VAL A 142 -10.95 4.92 -1.44
C VAL A 142 -11.18 3.81 -0.42
N VAL A 143 -10.18 2.95 -0.20
CA VAL A 143 -10.25 1.88 0.82
C VAL A 143 -10.37 2.49 2.21
N GLY A 144 -9.55 3.49 2.54
CA GLY A 144 -9.60 4.20 3.82
C GLY A 144 -10.96 4.85 4.09
N TYR A 145 -11.53 5.49 3.08
CA TYR A 145 -12.86 6.08 3.19
C TYR A 145 -13.95 5.04 3.46
N ARG A 146 -13.87 3.86 2.82
CA ARG A 146 -14.81 2.75 3.07
C ARG A 146 -14.69 2.23 4.49
N ILE A 147 -13.47 2.09 5.03
CA ILE A 147 -13.23 1.65 6.41
C ILE A 147 -13.81 2.63 7.42
N LEU A 148 -13.75 3.94 7.14
CA LEU A 148 -14.27 4.97 8.04
C LEU A 148 -15.81 5.00 8.07
N ARG A 149 -16.46 4.57 6.98
CA ARG A 149 -17.94 4.54 6.87
C ARG A 149 -18.57 3.23 7.38
N SER A 150 -17.83 2.15 7.48
CA SER A 150 -18.30 0.86 8.03
C SER A 150 -18.19 0.82 9.56
#